data_801ac928d8db15bbdc0420d269f41356
#
_entry.id   801ac928d8db15bbdc0420d269f41356
#
_cell.length_a   1.000
_cell.length_b   1.000
_cell.length_c   1.000
_cell.angle_alpha   90.00
_cell.angle_beta   90.00
_cell.angle_gamma   90.00
#
_symmetry.space_group_name_H-M   'P 1'
#
loop_
_entity.id
_entity.type
_entity.pdbx_description
1 polymer ?
#
loop_
_entity_poly.entity_id
_entity_poly.type
_entity_poly.pdbx_seq_one_letter_code
_entity_poly.pdbx_strand_id
1 'polypeptide(L)'
;GKARLFTPVSYTERPAVAAAKICEGKIVVLVNGSPSAMVLPALFCENFECLDDYASTAVFSSFLRILKYVSFYLTVFLPGVFVCLAVYLPELIPPQLLYKIEAAEKATPLPLFAEMLLVILILEVIREAGLRMPQSLGHSVSLVSALIIGDAAIATGLMSTPVIFVASITAIAVFVTPSLYEPATLLRLGVVLAA
;
A
#
# COMPACT_ATOMS: atom_id res chain seq x y z
N GLY A 1 12.26 -23.27 -5.66
CA GLY A 1 11.26 -22.95 -4.65
C GLY A 1 9.96 -22.57 -5.32
N LYS A 2 8.83 -23.01 -4.76
CA LYS A 2 7.51 -22.58 -5.29
C LYS A 2 7.36 -21.09 -4.97
N ALA A 3 7.05 -20.28 -5.98
CA ALA A 3 6.71 -18.88 -5.79
C ALA A 3 5.45 -18.82 -4.90
N ARG A 4 5.59 -18.27 -3.68
CA ARG A 4 4.47 -18.05 -2.76
C ARG A 4 4.28 -16.55 -2.61
N LEU A 5 3.06 -16.12 -2.84
CA LEU A 5 2.69 -14.69 -2.69
C LEU A 5 2.73 -14.26 -1.21
N PHE A 6 2.38 -15.20 -0.31
CA PHE A 6 2.43 -14.98 1.13
C PHE A 6 3.44 -15.92 1.77
N THR A 7 4.36 -15.38 2.56
CA THR A 7 5.34 -16.16 3.30
C THR A 7 4.73 -16.66 4.62
N PRO A 8 4.92 -17.92 4.99
CA PRO A 8 4.47 -18.46 6.28
C PRO A 8 5.41 -18.07 7.44
N VAL A 9 6.23 -17.07 7.25
CA VAL A 9 7.22 -16.57 8.23
C VAL A 9 7.00 -15.09 8.43
N SER A 10 6.88 -14.65 9.67
CA SER A 10 6.92 -13.24 10.04
C SER A 10 8.22 -12.91 10.76
N TYR A 11 8.63 -11.66 10.68
CA TYR A 11 9.84 -11.16 11.30
C TYR A 11 9.48 -10.11 12.35
N THR A 12 10.16 -10.13 13.49
CA THR A 12 9.99 -9.14 14.53
C THR A 12 11.32 -8.78 15.17
N GLU A 13 11.52 -7.49 15.44
CA GLU A 13 12.67 -6.97 16.17
C GLU A 13 12.32 -6.71 17.66
N ARG A 14 11.03 -6.81 18.00
CA ARG A 14 10.52 -6.52 19.36
C ARG A 14 10.51 -7.80 20.20
N PRO A 15 11.31 -7.88 21.30
CA PRO A 15 11.35 -9.07 22.16
C PRO A 15 9.99 -9.41 22.77
N ALA A 16 9.20 -8.39 23.11
CA ALA A 16 7.85 -8.59 23.66
C ALA A 16 6.91 -9.32 22.69
N VAL A 17 7.01 -9.01 21.38
CA VAL A 17 6.23 -9.69 20.33
C VAL A 17 6.66 -11.14 20.21
N ALA A 18 7.97 -11.41 20.19
CA ALA A 18 8.51 -12.75 20.14
C ALA A 18 8.06 -13.59 21.35
N ALA A 19 8.12 -13.03 22.57
CA ALA A 19 7.66 -13.70 23.79
C ALA A 19 6.16 -14.01 23.75
N ALA A 20 5.31 -13.08 23.30
CA ALA A 20 3.87 -13.30 23.16
C ALA A 20 3.58 -14.45 22.17
N LYS A 21 4.30 -14.48 21.03
CA LYS A 21 4.15 -15.55 20.03
C LYS A 21 4.59 -16.92 20.53
N ILE A 22 5.61 -16.99 21.39
CA ILE A 22 5.99 -18.24 22.08
C ILE A 22 4.86 -18.69 23.02
N CYS A 23 4.23 -17.79 23.77
CA CYS A 23 3.10 -18.10 24.62
C CYS A 23 1.87 -18.59 23.84
N GLU A 24 1.71 -18.14 22.58
CA GLU A 24 0.69 -18.65 21.64
C GLU A 24 1.04 -20.05 21.06
N GLY A 25 2.17 -20.64 21.45
CA GLY A 25 2.61 -21.95 20.96
C GLY A 25 3.33 -21.93 19.61
N LYS A 26 3.82 -20.77 19.15
CA LYS A 26 4.60 -20.66 17.91
C LYS A 26 6.07 -20.89 18.12
N ILE A 27 6.74 -21.24 17.04
CA ILE A 27 8.18 -21.44 17.00
C ILE A 27 8.85 -20.11 16.68
N VAL A 28 9.76 -19.68 17.55
CA VAL A 28 10.57 -18.48 17.32
C VAL A 28 12.02 -18.91 17.09
N VAL A 29 12.59 -18.54 15.96
CA VAL A 29 13.97 -18.83 15.58
C VAL A 29 14.80 -17.55 15.68
N LEU A 30 15.83 -17.62 16.51
CA LEU A 30 16.83 -16.55 16.66
C LEU A 30 18.10 -16.96 15.93
N VAL A 31 18.61 -16.09 15.08
CA VAL A 31 19.86 -16.31 14.36
C VAL A 31 20.90 -15.34 14.87
N ASN A 32 22.05 -15.84 15.28
CA ASN A 32 23.12 -14.99 15.76
C ASN A 32 23.60 -14.04 14.65
N GLY A 33 23.67 -12.74 14.95
CA GLY A 33 24.02 -11.70 13.96
C GLY A 33 22.83 -11.13 13.21
N SER A 34 21.61 -11.64 13.37
CA SER A 34 20.38 -11.05 12.82
C SER A 34 19.68 -10.19 13.88
N PRO A 35 19.26 -8.95 13.57
CA PRO A 35 18.51 -8.11 14.48
C PRO A 35 17.07 -8.59 14.67
N SER A 36 16.54 -9.42 13.77
CA SER A 36 15.14 -9.86 13.76
C SER A 36 15.00 -11.35 14.09
N ALA A 37 13.98 -11.67 14.87
CA ALA A 37 13.52 -13.03 15.14
C ALA A 37 12.52 -13.50 14.09
N MET A 38 12.62 -14.75 13.64
CA MET A 38 11.65 -15.39 12.75
C MET A 38 10.58 -16.08 13.56
N VAL A 39 9.32 -15.86 13.24
CA VAL A 39 8.16 -16.50 13.87
C VAL A 39 7.45 -17.40 12.87
N LEU A 40 7.22 -18.66 13.24
CA LEU A 40 6.58 -19.68 12.40
C LEU A 40 5.53 -20.46 13.22
N PRO A 41 4.40 -20.87 12.59
CA PRO A 41 3.87 -20.40 11.32
C PRO A 41 3.29 -19.00 11.43
N ALA A 42 3.42 -18.16 10.38
CA ALA A 42 2.72 -16.89 10.30
C ALA A 42 1.40 -17.09 9.56
N LEU A 43 0.32 -16.56 10.13
CA LEU A 43 -1.01 -16.54 9.52
C LEU A 43 -1.25 -15.16 8.88
N PHE A 44 -1.99 -15.16 7.76
CA PHE A 44 -2.33 -13.92 7.06
C PHE A 44 -3.03 -12.89 7.96
N CYS A 45 -3.96 -13.36 8.79
CA CYS A 45 -4.72 -12.47 9.71
C CYS A 45 -3.84 -11.76 10.73
N GLU A 46 -2.70 -12.35 11.11
CA GLU A 46 -1.79 -11.77 12.12
C GLU A 46 -1.08 -10.51 11.64
N ASN A 47 -0.99 -10.30 10.32
CA ASN A 47 -0.45 -9.07 9.78
C ASN A 47 -1.32 -7.84 10.08
N PHE A 48 -2.59 -8.04 10.45
CA PHE A 48 -3.52 -6.99 10.86
C PHE A 48 -3.58 -6.80 12.38
N GLU A 49 -2.88 -7.64 13.14
CA GLU A 49 -2.82 -7.58 14.60
C GLU A 49 -1.50 -6.95 15.05
N CYS A 50 -1.59 -6.00 15.97
CA CYS A 50 -0.43 -5.42 16.62
C CYS A 50 -0.54 -5.63 18.14
N LEU A 51 0.59 -5.87 18.79
CA LEU A 51 0.62 -6.02 20.25
C LEU A 51 0.11 -4.75 20.96
N ASP A 52 0.36 -3.60 20.36
CA ASP A 52 -0.08 -2.31 20.88
C ASP A 52 -1.62 -2.17 20.86
N ASP A 53 -2.32 -2.93 19.99
CA ASP A 53 -3.78 -2.96 19.95
C ASP A 53 -4.37 -3.56 21.23
N TYR A 54 -3.65 -4.44 21.92
CA TYR A 54 -4.10 -5.05 23.19
C TYR A 54 -3.89 -4.14 24.41
N ALA A 55 -3.09 -3.11 24.30
CA ALA A 55 -2.89 -2.11 25.35
C ALA A 55 -4.00 -1.05 25.40
N SER A 56 -4.84 -0.98 24.35
CA SER A 56 -5.94 -0.01 24.23
C SER A 56 -7.30 -0.64 24.57
N THR A 57 -8.35 0.20 24.64
CA THR A 57 -9.71 -0.29 24.91
C THR A 57 -10.19 -1.23 23.78
N ALA A 58 -10.97 -2.26 24.11
CA ALA A 58 -11.43 -3.27 23.15
C ALA A 58 -12.18 -2.67 21.93
N VAL A 59 -12.92 -1.59 22.15
CA VAL A 59 -13.67 -0.90 21.07
C VAL A 59 -12.68 -0.22 20.09
N PHE A 60 -11.67 0.46 20.63
CA PHE A 60 -10.66 1.14 19.82
C PHE A 60 -9.78 0.14 19.05
N SER A 61 -9.38 -0.95 19.68
CA SER A 61 -8.62 -2.03 19.03
C SER A 61 -9.40 -2.66 17.86
N SER A 62 -10.70 -2.88 18.03
CA SER A 62 -11.57 -3.40 16.98
C SER A 62 -11.66 -2.42 15.80
N PHE A 63 -11.80 -1.12 16.09
CA PHE A 63 -11.80 -0.09 15.06
C PHE A 63 -10.47 -0.06 14.27
N LEU A 64 -9.33 -0.10 14.96
CA LEU A 64 -8.01 -0.14 14.31
C LEU A 64 -7.83 -1.37 13.43
N ARG A 65 -8.33 -2.53 13.87
CA ARG A 65 -8.30 -3.75 13.06
C ARG A 65 -9.11 -3.62 11.78
N ILE A 66 -10.33 -3.10 11.87
CA ILE A 66 -11.17 -2.83 10.68
C ILE A 66 -10.45 -1.84 9.75
N LEU A 67 -9.86 -0.78 10.30
CA LEU A 67 -9.13 0.20 9.52
C LEU A 67 -7.95 -0.44 8.74
N LYS A 68 -7.20 -1.35 9.36
CA LYS A 68 -6.10 -2.08 8.70
C LYS A 68 -6.61 -2.94 7.54
N TYR A 69 -7.72 -3.68 7.73
CA TYR A 69 -8.34 -4.44 6.65
C TYR A 69 -8.80 -3.54 5.51
N VAL A 70 -9.52 -2.46 5.81
CA VAL A 70 -9.97 -1.50 4.80
C VAL A 70 -8.78 -0.90 4.04
N SER A 71 -7.71 -0.52 4.75
CA SER A 71 -6.49 0.02 4.13
C SER A 71 -5.83 -0.98 3.18
N PHE A 72 -5.78 -2.26 3.54
CA PHE A 72 -5.26 -3.30 2.66
C PHE A 72 -6.10 -3.44 1.38
N TYR A 73 -7.44 -3.48 1.50
CA TYR A 73 -8.33 -3.52 0.34
C TYR A 73 -8.20 -2.27 -0.53
N LEU A 74 -8.12 -1.09 0.06
CA LEU A 74 -7.87 0.15 -0.67
C LEU A 74 -6.54 0.10 -1.42
N THR A 75 -5.49 -0.39 -0.79
CA THR A 75 -4.17 -0.52 -1.42
C THR A 75 -4.19 -1.39 -2.66
N VAL A 76 -4.91 -2.50 -2.63
CA VAL A 76 -4.93 -3.49 -3.71
C VAL A 76 -5.93 -3.11 -4.80
N PHE A 77 -7.16 -2.77 -4.42
CA PHE A 77 -8.28 -2.69 -5.36
C PHE A 77 -8.59 -1.27 -5.83
N LEU A 78 -8.33 -0.22 -5.03
CA LEU A 78 -8.77 1.14 -5.34
C LEU A 78 -8.30 1.64 -6.72
N PRO A 79 -7.02 1.50 -7.12
CA PRO A 79 -6.58 2.00 -8.42
C PRO A 79 -7.23 1.25 -9.59
N GLY A 80 -7.32 -0.08 -9.50
CA GLY A 80 -7.96 -0.87 -10.57
C GLY A 80 -9.47 -0.64 -10.66
N VAL A 81 -10.16 -0.55 -9.50
CA VAL A 81 -11.59 -0.22 -9.47
C VAL A 81 -11.84 1.17 -10.05
N PHE A 82 -10.99 2.16 -9.74
CA PHE A 82 -11.11 3.50 -10.31
C PHE A 82 -10.99 3.48 -11.84
N VAL A 83 -9.99 2.80 -12.37
CA VAL A 83 -9.81 2.65 -13.82
C VAL A 83 -11.01 1.91 -14.45
N CYS A 84 -11.43 0.81 -13.84
CA CYS A 84 -12.56 0.02 -14.31
C CYS A 84 -13.85 0.85 -14.34
N LEU A 85 -14.15 1.59 -13.28
CA LEU A 85 -15.33 2.45 -13.22
C LEU A 85 -15.28 3.59 -14.24
N ALA A 86 -14.13 4.25 -14.39
CA ALA A 86 -14.01 5.39 -15.28
C ALA A 86 -14.07 4.99 -16.75
N VAL A 87 -13.50 3.81 -17.11
CA VAL A 87 -13.41 3.36 -18.52
C VAL A 87 -14.62 2.53 -18.95
N TYR A 88 -15.05 1.57 -18.11
CA TYR A 88 -16.08 0.60 -18.49
C TYR A 88 -17.47 0.86 -17.91
N LEU A 89 -17.56 1.52 -16.76
CA LEU A 89 -18.82 1.73 -16.05
C LEU A 89 -19.01 3.19 -15.63
N PRO A 90 -18.90 4.16 -16.57
CA PRO A 90 -19.03 5.58 -16.25
C PRO A 90 -20.40 5.94 -15.68
N GLU A 91 -21.43 5.15 -15.96
CA GLU A 91 -22.79 5.34 -15.46
C GLU A 91 -22.93 5.24 -13.94
N LEU A 92 -22.02 4.52 -13.27
CA LEU A 92 -22.00 4.39 -11.82
C LEU A 92 -21.39 5.60 -11.11
N ILE A 93 -20.67 6.45 -11.84
CA ILE A 93 -20.03 7.65 -11.31
C ILE A 93 -21.04 8.80 -11.32
N PRO A 94 -21.15 9.58 -10.23
CA PRO A 94 -22.00 10.77 -10.23
C PRO A 94 -21.63 11.70 -11.40
N PRO A 95 -22.60 12.24 -12.16
CA PRO A 95 -22.34 13.01 -13.38
C PRO A 95 -21.36 14.17 -13.19
N GLN A 96 -21.45 14.88 -12.06
CA GLN A 96 -20.55 16.00 -11.75
C GLN A 96 -19.07 15.56 -11.61
N LEU A 97 -18.84 14.37 -11.07
CA LEU A 97 -17.50 13.81 -10.93
C LEU A 97 -17.01 13.26 -12.29
N LEU A 98 -17.89 12.60 -13.04
CA LEU A 98 -17.58 12.07 -14.36
C LEU A 98 -17.12 13.20 -15.30
N TYR A 99 -17.84 14.31 -15.37
CA TYR A 99 -17.41 15.48 -16.16
C TYR A 99 -16.01 16.01 -15.80
N LYS A 100 -15.67 15.99 -14.50
CA LYS A 100 -14.33 16.40 -14.08
C LYS A 100 -13.24 15.42 -14.48
N ILE A 101 -13.52 14.11 -14.41
CA ILE A 101 -12.60 13.05 -14.83
C ILE A 101 -12.37 13.15 -16.35
N GLU A 102 -13.44 13.24 -17.15
CA GLU A 102 -13.33 13.38 -18.61
C GLU A 102 -12.62 14.66 -19.05
N ALA A 103 -12.90 15.78 -18.36
CA ALA A 103 -12.23 17.04 -18.67
C ALA A 103 -10.74 16.97 -18.35
N ALA A 104 -10.36 16.31 -17.26
CA ALA A 104 -8.98 16.10 -16.88
C ALA A 104 -8.27 15.15 -17.86
N GLU A 105 -8.90 14.05 -18.27
CA GLU A 105 -8.35 13.09 -19.21
C GLU A 105 -8.13 13.71 -20.61
N LYS A 106 -9.04 14.55 -21.07
CA LYS A 106 -8.87 15.28 -22.35
C LYS A 106 -7.73 16.29 -22.35
N ALA A 107 -7.29 16.71 -21.16
CA ALA A 107 -6.16 17.63 -20.99
C ALA A 107 -4.80 16.93 -20.94
N THR A 108 -4.78 15.60 -20.83
CA THR A 108 -3.56 14.80 -20.71
C THR A 108 -3.28 14.00 -22.00
N PRO A 109 -2.01 13.75 -22.34
CA PRO A 109 -1.62 13.03 -23.54
C PRO A 109 -1.78 11.50 -23.43
N LEU A 110 -1.95 10.97 -22.21
CA LEU A 110 -2.02 9.53 -21.92
C LEU A 110 -3.44 9.10 -21.61
N PRO A 111 -3.87 7.89 -22.02
CA PRO A 111 -5.14 7.34 -21.56
C PRO A 111 -5.07 7.06 -20.03
N LEU A 112 -6.21 7.16 -19.37
CA LEU A 112 -6.35 7.04 -17.91
C LEU A 112 -5.69 5.79 -17.32
N PHE A 113 -5.80 4.64 -18.00
CA PHE A 113 -5.12 3.40 -17.64
C PHE A 113 -3.59 3.56 -17.61
N ALA A 114 -3.00 4.16 -18.65
CA ALA A 114 -1.56 4.36 -18.74
C ALA A 114 -1.06 5.37 -17.70
N GLU A 115 -1.85 6.43 -17.43
CA GLU A 115 -1.55 7.38 -16.34
C GLU A 115 -1.49 6.67 -14.99
N MET A 116 -2.51 5.87 -14.66
CA MET A 116 -2.58 5.15 -13.40
C MET A 116 -1.39 4.19 -13.24
N LEU A 117 -1.07 3.44 -14.29
CA LEU A 117 0.06 2.50 -14.28
C LEU A 117 1.38 3.24 -14.07
N LEU A 118 1.57 4.35 -14.79
CA LEU A 118 2.79 5.17 -14.70
C LEU A 118 2.96 5.76 -13.30
N VAL A 119 1.90 6.33 -12.71
CA VAL A 119 1.94 6.88 -11.35
C VAL A 119 2.29 5.81 -10.33
N ILE A 120 1.67 4.63 -10.43
CA ILE A 120 1.97 3.52 -9.51
C ILE A 120 3.44 3.10 -9.62
N LEU A 121 3.97 3.00 -10.84
CA LEU A 121 5.39 2.66 -11.04
C LEU A 121 6.32 3.74 -10.48
N ILE A 122 6.02 5.01 -10.68
CA ILE A 122 6.81 6.11 -10.12
C ILE A 122 6.81 6.07 -8.59
N LEU A 123 5.64 5.88 -7.97
CA LEU A 123 5.51 5.76 -6.51
C LEU A 123 6.31 4.57 -5.98
N GLU A 124 6.33 3.45 -6.70
CA GLU A 124 7.11 2.27 -6.32
C GLU A 124 8.61 2.52 -6.40
N VAL A 125 9.07 3.21 -7.45
CA VAL A 125 10.49 3.61 -7.59
C VAL A 125 10.91 4.57 -6.47
N ILE A 126 10.09 5.57 -6.14
CA ILE A 126 10.36 6.52 -5.05
C ILE A 126 10.48 5.77 -3.72
N ARG A 127 9.58 4.83 -3.48
CA ARG A 127 9.57 4.03 -2.28
C ARG A 127 10.79 3.12 -2.16
N GLU A 128 11.12 2.39 -3.23
CA GLU A 128 12.31 1.53 -3.27
C GLU A 128 13.59 2.35 -3.05
N ALA A 129 13.66 3.54 -3.63
CA ALA A 129 14.77 4.47 -3.40
C ALA A 129 14.84 4.89 -1.92
N GLY A 130 13.69 5.19 -1.30
CA GLY A 130 13.61 5.56 0.12
C GLY A 130 14.07 4.46 1.08
N LEU A 131 13.79 3.19 0.76
CA LEU A 131 14.23 2.04 1.56
C LEU A 131 15.75 1.80 1.50
N ARG A 132 16.40 2.22 0.43
CA ARG A 132 17.85 2.09 0.25
C ARG A 132 18.67 3.24 0.86
N MET A 133 18.02 4.31 1.26
CA MET A 133 18.65 5.45 1.91
C MET A 133 18.82 5.22 3.42
N PRO A 134 19.80 5.90 4.08
CA PRO A 134 19.87 5.92 5.54
C PRO A 134 18.54 6.40 6.14
N GLN A 135 18.09 5.76 7.21
CA GLN A 135 16.74 6.00 7.81
C GLN A 135 16.46 7.47 8.13
N SER A 136 17.49 8.24 8.50
CA SER A 136 17.37 9.66 8.81
C SER A 136 16.98 10.54 7.61
N LEU A 137 17.26 10.13 6.39
CA LEU A 137 17.02 10.89 5.16
C LEU A 137 15.95 10.26 4.26
N GLY A 138 15.85 8.93 4.24
CA GLY A 138 15.02 8.20 3.29
C GLY A 138 13.54 8.60 3.34
N HIS A 139 12.99 8.77 4.53
CA HIS A 139 11.58 9.14 4.68
C HIS A 139 11.29 10.56 4.18
N SER A 140 12.14 11.52 4.54
CA SER A 140 12.00 12.92 4.12
C SER A 140 12.19 13.08 2.62
N VAL A 141 13.18 12.42 2.04
CA VAL A 141 13.45 12.46 0.59
C VAL A 141 12.29 11.84 -0.19
N SER A 142 11.75 10.71 0.24
CA SER A 142 10.61 10.08 -0.41
C SER A 142 9.37 10.98 -0.40
N LEU A 143 9.09 11.63 0.73
CA LEU A 143 7.95 12.53 0.86
C LEU A 143 8.08 13.75 -0.05
N VAL A 144 9.25 14.41 -0.03
CA VAL A 144 9.52 15.60 -0.86
C VAL A 144 9.52 15.23 -2.35
N SER A 145 10.11 14.10 -2.72
CA SER A 145 10.11 13.63 -4.11
C SER A 145 8.70 13.35 -4.62
N ALA A 146 7.86 12.69 -3.83
CA ALA A 146 6.48 12.42 -4.20
C ALA A 146 5.67 13.71 -4.40
N LEU A 147 5.88 14.72 -3.54
CA LEU A 147 5.22 16.02 -3.64
C LEU A 147 5.67 16.77 -4.91
N ILE A 148 6.98 16.89 -5.13
CA ILE A 148 7.54 17.63 -6.28
C ILE A 148 7.14 16.97 -7.60
N ILE A 149 7.23 15.63 -7.68
CA ILE A 149 6.87 14.90 -8.91
C ILE A 149 5.37 14.99 -9.16
N GLY A 150 4.54 14.88 -8.11
CA GLY A 150 3.09 15.03 -8.22
C GLY A 150 2.67 16.40 -8.72
N ASP A 151 3.19 17.46 -8.13
CA ASP A 151 2.90 18.84 -8.56
C ASP A 151 3.39 19.12 -9.97
N ALA A 152 4.60 18.68 -10.31
CA ALA A 152 5.16 18.86 -11.65
C ALA A 152 4.35 18.08 -12.72
N ALA A 153 3.91 16.87 -12.41
CA ALA A 153 3.11 16.06 -13.32
C ALA A 153 1.74 16.69 -13.63
N ILE A 154 1.08 17.29 -12.62
CA ILE A 154 -0.16 18.04 -12.81
C ILE A 154 0.10 19.35 -13.57
N ALA A 155 1.10 20.12 -13.18
CA ALA A 155 1.40 21.41 -13.79
C ALA A 155 1.78 21.31 -15.27
N THR A 156 2.45 20.21 -15.65
CA THR A 156 2.80 19.94 -17.06
C THR A 156 1.66 19.31 -17.86
N GLY A 157 0.55 18.96 -17.23
CA GLY A 157 -0.56 18.27 -17.88
C GLY A 157 -0.22 16.83 -18.31
N LEU A 158 0.84 16.23 -17.75
CA LEU A 158 1.19 14.84 -18.04
C LEU A 158 0.29 13.84 -17.34
N MET A 159 -0.28 14.22 -16.21
CA MET A 159 -1.14 13.39 -15.39
C MET A 159 -2.36 14.15 -14.90
N SER A 160 -3.48 13.47 -14.85
CA SER A 160 -4.75 14.03 -14.39
C SER A 160 -4.82 14.07 -12.85
N THR A 161 -5.42 15.12 -12.32
CA THR A 161 -5.61 15.29 -10.87
C THR A 161 -6.36 14.13 -10.21
N PRO A 162 -7.44 13.57 -10.80
CA PRO A 162 -8.14 12.41 -10.23
C PRO A 162 -7.25 11.17 -10.08
N VAL A 163 -6.38 10.89 -11.05
CA VAL A 163 -5.45 9.75 -11.01
C VAL A 163 -4.45 9.93 -9.87
N ILE A 164 -3.85 11.12 -9.75
CA ILE A 164 -2.89 11.40 -8.67
C ILE A 164 -3.57 11.33 -7.30
N PHE A 165 -4.80 11.80 -7.18
CA PHE A 165 -5.57 11.71 -5.93
C PHE A 165 -5.79 10.24 -5.50
N VAL A 166 -6.25 9.38 -6.40
CA VAL A 166 -6.46 7.95 -6.13
C VAL A 166 -5.14 7.24 -5.79
N ALA A 167 -4.08 7.53 -6.55
CA ALA A 167 -2.75 6.98 -6.31
C ALA A 167 -2.18 7.40 -4.95
N SER A 168 -2.41 8.66 -4.54
CA SER A 168 -1.97 9.17 -3.23
C SER A 168 -2.67 8.46 -2.08
N ILE A 169 -4.00 8.27 -2.16
CA ILE A 169 -4.74 7.50 -1.14
C ILE A 169 -4.19 6.08 -1.05
N THR A 170 -3.95 5.45 -2.20
CA THR A 170 -3.39 4.09 -2.28
C THR A 170 -2.01 4.03 -1.64
N ALA A 171 -1.14 5.01 -1.91
CA ALA A 171 0.19 5.08 -1.34
C ALA A 171 0.16 5.24 0.19
N ILE A 172 -0.74 6.07 0.72
CA ILE A 172 -0.90 6.27 2.17
C ILE A 172 -1.46 5.01 2.84
N ALA A 173 -2.43 4.35 2.21
CA ALA A 173 -3.05 3.14 2.74
C ALA A 173 -2.05 1.99 2.96
N VAL A 174 -1.01 1.90 2.13
CA VAL A 174 0.08 0.93 2.27
C VAL A 174 0.81 1.05 3.60
N PHE A 175 0.99 2.26 4.13
CA PHE A 175 1.72 2.48 5.39
C PHE A 175 0.98 1.95 6.62
N VAL A 176 -0.32 1.71 6.51
CA VAL A 176 -1.13 1.15 7.61
C VAL A 176 -0.83 -0.34 7.82
N THR A 177 -0.42 -1.06 6.77
CA THR A 177 -0.12 -2.50 6.83
C THR A 177 1.25 -2.81 6.21
N PRO A 178 2.35 -2.38 6.84
CA PRO A 178 3.68 -2.51 6.25
C PRO A 178 4.15 -3.95 6.06
N SER A 179 3.65 -4.89 6.87
CA SER A 179 3.98 -6.33 6.76
C SER A 179 3.45 -6.99 5.48
N LEU A 180 2.40 -6.45 4.87
CA LEU A 180 1.78 -6.96 3.65
C LEU A 180 2.18 -6.18 2.38
N TYR A 181 3.21 -5.36 2.47
CA TYR A 181 3.63 -4.51 1.37
C TYR A 181 3.97 -5.27 0.09
N GLU A 182 4.87 -6.25 0.18
CA GLU A 182 5.32 -7.03 -0.99
C GLU A 182 4.15 -7.69 -1.74
N PRO A 183 3.29 -8.48 -1.07
CA PRO A 183 2.14 -9.08 -1.74
C PRO A 183 1.12 -8.05 -2.21
N ALA A 184 0.89 -6.96 -1.48
CA ALA A 184 -0.04 -5.92 -1.87
C ALA A 184 0.38 -5.20 -3.15
N THR A 185 1.67 -4.92 -3.33
CA THR A 185 2.21 -4.30 -4.55
C THR A 185 2.01 -5.19 -5.78
N LEU A 186 2.33 -6.49 -5.68
CA LEU A 186 2.13 -7.43 -6.77
C LEU A 186 0.65 -7.59 -7.13
N LEU A 187 -0.22 -7.71 -6.12
CA LEU A 187 -1.66 -7.79 -6.32
C LEU A 187 -2.23 -6.51 -6.95
N ARG A 188 -1.80 -5.34 -6.48
CA ARG A 188 -2.23 -4.04 -7.04
C ARG A 188 -1.89 -3.92 -8.51
N LEU A 189 -0.64 -4.24 -8.90
CA LEU A 189 -0.23 -4.24 -10.30
C LEU A 189 -1.06 -5.24 -11.11
N GLY A 190 -1.31 -6.43 -10.59
CA GLY A 190 -2.17 -7.43 -11.23
C GLY A 190 -3.60 -6.95 -11.43
N VAL A 191 -4.19 -6.29 -10.44
CA VAL A 191 -5.57 -5.76 -10.51
C VAL A 191 -5.65 -4.61 -11.52
N VAL A 192 -4.67 -3.69 -11.54
CA VAL A 192 -4.65 -2.59 -12.52
C VAL A 192 -4.44 -3.10 -13.93
N LEU A 193 -3.62 -4.14 -14.14
CA LEU A 193 -3.45 -4.76 -15.47
C LEU A 193 -4.67 -5.55 -15.93
N ALA A 194 -5.53 -5.99 -15.01
CA ALA A 194 -6.77 -6.70 -15.31
C ALA A 194 -7.97 -5.75 -15.51
N ALA A 195 -7.84 -4.49 -15.06
CA ALA A 195 -8.86 -3.45 -15.20
C ALA A 195 -8.83 -2.81 -16.60
#